data_86db735b522881dcf4a901c4f8d17bec
#
_entry.id   86db735b522881dcf4a901c4f8d17bec
#
_cell.length_a   1.000
_cell.length_b   1.000
_cell.length_c   1.000
_cell.angle_alpha   90.00
_cell.angle_beta   90.00
_cell.angle_gamma   90.00
#
_symmetry.space_group_name_H-M   'P 1'
#
loop_
_entity.id
_entity.type
_entity.pdbx_description
1 polymer ?
#
loop_
_entity_poly.entity_id
_entity_poly.type
_entity_poly.pdbx_seq_one_letter_code
_entity_poly.pdbx_strand_id
1 'polypeptide(L)'
;MLLLLHGSGPGVTGWANFSENLPVFAEKFRTVILDLPGYGGSDPAEGNPMAAGADAVVAFMDTLGIDKAHIIGNSFGGLVGALVAAHHAERVGRFVTIGGVGFGLFGAFPGEGINLLTEFAENPTRENLATWLRSMVFDQSLITPALIDERFKHAIEPVTLATTRKLYSRAGVKALAEAVEGPNGVNSFAHLARIKAPTLICWGREDRVSTLDRALIPMRLIRNSELHVFPNCGHWTMIEHKTEFERLVLEFLTR
;
A
#
# COMPACT_ATOMS: atom_id res chain seq x y z
N MET A 1 -5.13 11.42 -15.87
CA MET A 1 -5.17 11.54 -14.40
C MET A 1 -4.50 10.34 -13.78
N LEU A 2 -3.69 10.57 -12.75
CA LEU A 2 -3.01 9.54 -11.98
C LEU A 2 -3.22 9.79 -10.48
N LEU A 3 -3.68 8.79 -9.73
CA LEU A 3 -3.84 8.82 -8.28
C LEU A 3 -2.77 7.96 -7.61
N LEU A 4 -2.09 8.51 -6.60
CA LEU A 4 -1.07 7.84 -5.79
C LEU A 4 -1.63 7.58 -4.39
N LEU A 5 -1.71 6.31 -3.99
CA LEU A 5 -2.30 5.84 -2.74
C LEU A 5 -1.21 5.22 -1.86
N HIS A 6 -0.98 5.79 -0.69
CA HIS A 6 0.08 5.39 0.23
C HIS A 6 -0.23 4.11 1.02
N GLY A 7 0.79 3.55 1.67
CA GLY A 7 0.68 2.44 2.62
C GLY A 7 0.06 2.86 3.95
N SER A 8 0.01 1.94 4.92
CA SER A 8 -0.62 2.16 6.24
C SER A 8 0.36 2.18 7.42
N GLY A 9 1.65 2.36 7.14
CA GLY A 9 2.67 2.40 8.19
C GLY A 9 2.53 3.60 9.14
N PRO A 10 3.07 3.51 10.36
CA PRO A 10 3.04 4.59 11.34
C PRO A 10 3.62 5.89 10.80
N GLY A 11 2.92 6.99 10.98
CA GLY A 11 3.33 8.31 10.54
C GLY A 11 3.44 8.49 9.01
N VAL A 12 2.85 7.58 8.20
CA VAL A 12 2.82 7.74 6.75
C VAL A 12 1.81 8.81 6.35
N THR A 13 2.17 9.54 5.30
CA THR A 13 1.27 10.38 4.51
C THR A 13 1.47 10.05 3.04
N GLY A 14 0.55 10.46 2.20
CA GLY A 14 0.73 10.33 0.76
C GLY A 14 2.01 11.03 0.30
N TRP A 15 2.26 12.22 0.83
CA TRP A 15 3.49 12.99 0.54
C TRP A 15 4.76 12.24 0.93
N ALA A 16 4.83 11.73 2.15
CA ALA A 16 5.99 10.96 2.64
C ALA A 16 6.25 9.68 1.83
N ASN A 17 5.22 9.16 1.15
CA ASN A 17 5.32 7.93 0.37
C ASN A 17 5.73 8.19 -1.10
N PHE A 18 5.30 9.31 -1.72
CA PHE A 18 5.39 9.50 -3.15
C PHE A 18 5.95 10.85 -3.61
N SER A 19 6.35 11.76 -2.70
CA SER A 19 6.85 13.08 -3.08
C SER A 19 8.01 13.02 -4.08
N GLU A 20 8.92 12.07 -3.89
CA GLU A 20 10.09 11.89 -4.75
C GLU A 20 9.75 11.38 -6.16
N ASN A 21 8.61 10.69 -6.32
CA ASN A 21 8.16 10.17 -7.62
C ASN A 21 7.23 11.16 -8.35
N LEU A 22 6.61 12.07 -7.60
CA LEU A 22 5.63 13.02 -8.15
C LEU A 22 6.15 13.82 -9.35
N PRO A 23 7.37 14.42 -9.34
CA PRO A 23 7.85 15.22 -10.45
C PRO A 23 7.86 14.45 -11.78
N VAL A 24 8.33 13.20 -11.77
CA VAL A 24 8.44 12.36 -12.97
C VAL A 24 7.06 11.99 -13.53
N PHE A 25 6.13 11.61 -12.66
CA PHE A 25 4.77 11.28 -13.12
C PHE A 25 3.99 12.52 -13.57
N ALA A 26 4.24 13.67 -12.95
CA ALA A 26 3.57 14.93 -13.29
C ALA A 26 3.96 15.46 -14.69
N GLU A 27 5.06 15.00 -15.27
CA GLU A 27 5.42 15.34 -16.65
C GLU A 27 4.43 14.77 -17.68
N LYS A 28 3.75 13.66 -17.37
CA LYS A 28 2.85 12.95 -18.28
C LYS A 28 1.41 12.95 -17.86
N PHE A 29 1.14 13.07 -16.57
CA PHE A 29 -0.20 12.97 -16.00
C PHE A 29 -0.50 14.13 -15.06
N ARG A 30 -1.76 14.58 -15.04
CA ARG A 30 -2.23 15.30 -13.85
C ARG A 30 -2.21 14.31 -12.70
N THR A 31 -1.23 14.45 -11.80
CA THR A 31 -0.96 13.51 -10.72
C THR A 31 -1.41 14.08 -9.38
N VAL A 32 -2.11 13.27 -8.60
CA VAL A 32 -2.58 13.62 -7.26
C VAL A 32 -2.11 12.56 -6.27
N ILE A 33 -1.54 13.03 -5.18
CA ILE A 33 -1.22 12.21 -4.01
C ILE A 33 -2.37 12.38 -3.02
N LEU A 34 -3.00 11.28 -2.61
CA LEU A 34 -4.15 11.29 -1.73
C LEU A 34 -3.77 10.74 -0.35
N ASP A 35 -4.06 11.48 0.71
CA ASP A 35 -4.05 10.91 2.07
C ASP A 35 -5.33 10.10 2.27
N LEU A 36 -5.17 8.81 2.56
CA LEU A 36 -6.30 7.91 2.83
C LEU A 36 -6.91 8.21 4.22
N PRO A 37 -8.18 7.87 4.45
CA PRO A 37 -8.86 8.17 5.71
C PRO A 37 -8.08 7.73 6.95
N GLY A 38 -7.92 8.66 7.90
CA GLY A 38 -7.16 8.47 9.14
C GLY A 38 -5.64 8.62 9.02
N TYR A 39 -5.16 9.13 7.88
CA TYR A 39 -3.75 9.43 7.63
C TYR A 39 -3.56 10.87 7.17
N GLY A 40 -2.40 11.44 7.48
CA GLY A 40 -2.04 12.78 7.03
C GLY A 40 -3.08 13.83 7.41
N GLY A 41 -3.59 14.55 6.43
CA GLY A 41 -4.62 15.57 6.61
C GLY A 41 -6.07 15.08 6.51
N SER A 42 -6.29 13.76 6.31
CA SER A 42 -7.63 13.20 6.13
C SER A 42 -8.26 12.73 7.43
N ASP A 43 -9.54 13.04 7.62
CA ASP A 43 -10.32 12.55 8.76
C ASP A 43 -10.42 11.02 8.78
N PRO A 44 -10.50 10.39 9.95
CA PRO A 44 -10.71 8.96 10.06
C PRO A 44 -12.12 8.57 9.58
N ALA A 45 -12.24 7.39 8.99
CA ALA A 45 -13.53 6.81 8.62
C ALA A 45 -13.91 5.63 9.53
N GLU A 46 -15.21 5.39 9.64
CA GLU A 46 -15.75 4.23 10.37
C GLU A 46 -15.72 2.96 9.50
N GLY A 47 -15.97 1.82 10.12
CA GLY A 47 -16.09 0.52 9.44
C GLY A 47 -14.76 -0.12 9.04
N ASN A 48 -14.78 -0.86 7.94
CA ASN A 48 -13.60 -1.54 7.39
C ASN A 48 -12.68 -0.53 6.71
N PRO A 49 -11.43 -0.37 7.14
CA PRO A 49 -10.52 0.66 6.61
C PRO A 49 -10.24 0.55 5.09
N MET A 50 -10.22 -0.67 4.55
CA MET A 50 -9.98 -0.89 3.11
C MET A 50 -11.19 -0.46 2.28
N ALA A 51 -12.41 -0.79 2.72
CA ALA A 51 -13.64 -0.37 2.07
C ALA A 51 -13.80 1.15 2.16
N ALA A 52 -13.62 1.72 3.35
CA ALA A 52 -13.68 3.17 3.55
C ALA A 52 -12.65 3.92 2.69
N GLY A 53 -11.44 3.37 2.55
CA GLY A 53 -10.42 3.91 1.63
C GLY A 53 -10.87 3.87 0.17
N ALA A 54 -11.48 2.77 -0.28
CA ALA A 54 -11.99 2.66 -1.65
C ALA A 54 -13.14 3.64 -1.91
N ASP A 55 -14.09 3.76 -0.97
CA ASP A 55 -15.20 4.71 -1.05
C ASP A 55 -14.68 6.16 -1.09
N ALA A 56 -13.67 6.49 -0.27
CA ALA A 56 -13.05 7.80 -0.27
C ALA A 56 -12.36 8.14 -1.61
N VAL A 57 -11.68 7.18 -2.24
CA VAL A 57 -11.08 7.38 -3.57
C VAL A 57 -12.15 7.65 -4.62
N VAL A 58 -13.25 6.91 -4.61
CA VAL A 58 -14.35 7.11 -5.55
C VAL A 58 -15.02 8.46 -5.31
N ALA A 59 -15.34 8.79 -4.05
CA ALA A 59 -15.94 10.08 -3.69
C ALA A 59 -15.02 11.27 -4.08
N PHE A 60 -13.69 11.14 -3.90
CA PHE A 60 -12.72 12.13 -4.36
C PHE A 60 -12.79 12.31 -5.88
N MET A 61 -12.83 11.21 -6.64
CA MET A 61 -12.97 11.27 -8.10
C MET A 61 -14.27 11.96 -8.50
N ASP A 62 -15.39 11.64 -7.86
CA ASP A 62 -16.70 12.22 -8.15
C ASP A 62 -16.72 13.73 -7.85
N THR A 63 -16.17 14.13 -6.70
CA THR A 63 -16.12 15.54 -6.29
C THR A 63 -15.31 16.41 -7.27
N LEU A 64 -14.27 15.84 -7.88
CA LEU A 64 -13.44 16.55 -8.85
C LEU A 64 -13.83 16.33 -10.30
N GLY A 65 -14.93 15.62 -10.57
CA GLY A 65 -15.39 15.32 -11.92
C GLY A 65 -14.42 14.46 -12.73
N ILE A 66 -13.73 13.52 -12.05
CA ILE A 66 -12.77 12.61 -12.66
C ILE A 66 -13.50 11.34 -13.06
N ASP A 67 -13.81 11.19 -14.33
CA ASP A 67 -14.50 9.99 -14.84
C ASP A 67 -13.61 8.74 -14.74
N LYS A 68 -12.31 8.87 -15.08
CA LYS A 68 -11.36 7.77 -15.10
C LYS A 68 -9.96 8.22 -14.70
N ALA A 69 -9.27 7.39 -13.87
CA ALA A 69 -7.89 7.62 -13.48
C ALA A 69 -7.06 6.33 -13.57
N HIS A 70 -5.75 6.48 -13.71
CA HIS A 70 -4.79 5.43 -13.35
C HIS A 70 -4.56 5.47 -11.84
N ILE A 71 -4.26 4.33 -11.24
CA ILE A 71 -4.01 4.22 -9.79
C ILE A 71 -2.66 3.54 -9.57
N ILE A 72 -1.82 4.14 -8.74
CA ILE A 72 -0.64 3.49 -8.15
C ILE A 72 -0.89 3.38 -6.65
N GLY A 73 -0.85 2.17 -6.11
CA GLY A 73 -1.06 1.92 -4.67
C GLY A 73 0.08 1.13 -4.04
N ASN A 74 0.66 1.68 -2.97
CA ASN A 74 1.64 0.96 -2.17
C ASN A 74 0.96 0.25 -1.00
N SER A 75 1.24 -1.03 -0.79
CA SER A 75 0.80 -1.78 0.38
C SER A 75 -0.72 -1.66 0.61
N PHE A 76 -1.16 -1.03 1.67
CA PHE A 76 -2.57 -0.72 1.95
C PHE A 76 -3.25 0.04 0.80
N GLY A 77 -2.56 1.03 0.21
CA GLY A 77 -3.04 1.73 -0.98
C GLY A 77 -3.23 0.80 -2.19
N GLY A 78 -2.42 -0.25 -2.29
CA GLY A 78 -2.60 -1.33 -3.28
C GLY A 78 -3.87 -2.13 -3.05
N LEU A 79 -4.19 -2.47 -1.78
CA LEU A 79 -5.46 -3.13 -1.43
C LEU A 79 -6.66 -2.24 -1.73
N VAL A 80 -6.60 -0.96 -1.37
CA VAL A 80 -7.63 0.04 -1.68
C VAL A 80 -7.82 0.17 -3.19
N GLY A 81 -6.72 0.35 -3.94
CA GLY A 81 -6.76 0.45 -5.40
C GLY A 81 -7.34 -0.80 -6.08
N ALA A 82 -7.05 -1.99 -5.54
CA ALA A 82 -7.61 -3.24 -6.04
C ALA A 82 -9.14 -3.33 -5.83
N LEU A 83 -9.65 -2.84 -4.69
CA LEU A 83 -11.09 -2.75 -4.45
C LEU A 83 -11.76 -1.79 -5.43
N VAL A 84 -11.18 -0.59 -5.64
CA VAL A 84 -11.69 0.35 -6.65
C VAL A 84 -11.69 -0.28 -8.04
N ALA A 85 -10.58 -0.92 -8.44
CA ALA A 85 -10.46 -1.56 -9.77
C ALA A 85 -11.40 -2.76 -9.96
N ALA A 86 -11.78 -3.45 -8.88
CA ALA A 86 -12.67 -4.60 -8.93
C ALA A 86 -14.15 -4.21 -8.93
N HIS A 87 -14.54 -3.15 -8.21
CA HIS A 87 -15.94 -2.76 -8.01
C HIS A 87 -16.36 -1.59 -8.91
N HIS A 88 -15.40 -0.80 -9.38
CA HIS A 88 -15.59 0.36 -10.25
C HIS A 88 -14.66 0.26 -11.47
N ALA A 89 -14.74 -0.87 -12.18
CA ALA A 89 -13.79 -1.22 -13.25
C ALA A 89 -13.74 -0.17 -14.39
N GLU A 90 -14.85 0.53 -14.65
CA GLU A 90 -14.95 1.61 -15.64
C GLU A 90 -14.18 2.88 -15.22
N ARG A 91 -13.97 3.06 -13.91
CA ARG A 91 -13.28 4.23 -13.34
C ARG A 91 -11.76 4.11 -13.34
N VAL A 92 -11.22 2.89 -13.57
CA VAL A 92 -9.77 2.64 -13.51
C VAL A 92 -9.23 2.37 -14.91
N GLY A 93 -8.26 3.18 -15.34
CA GLY A 93 -7.58 3.00 -16.62
C GLY A 93 -6.54 1.88 -16.58
N ARG A 94 -5.51 2.06 -15.75
CA ARG A 94 -4.47 1.07 -15.44
C ARG A 94 -4.23 1.08 -13.94
N PHE A 95 -3.82 -0.05 -13.40
CA PHE A 95 -3.55 -0.23 -11.97
C PHE A 95 -2.12 -0.70 -11.75
N VAL A 96 -1.43 -0.05 -10.83
CA VAL A 96 -0.09 -0.48 -10.36
C VAL A 96 -0.18 -0.73 -8.86
N THR A 97 0.27 -1.89 -8.40
CA THR A 97 0.34 -2.22 -6.98
C THR A 97 1.76 -2.54 -6.55
N ILE A 98 2.17 -2.03 -5.40
CA ILE A 98 3.51 -2.20 -4.83
C ILE A 98 3.37 -2.93 -3.50
N GLY A 99 3.74 -4.21 -3.44
CA GLY A 99 3.75 -5.01 -2.20
C GLY A 99 2.38 -5.12 -1.48
N GLY A 100 1.27 -4.75 -2.17
CA GLY A 100 -0.01 -4.51 -1.51
C GLY A 100 -0.99 -5.68 -1.59
N VAL A 101 -1.17 -6.23 -2.76
CA VAL A 101 -2.25 -7.18 -3.01
C VAL A 101 -1.72 -8.59 -2.96
N GLY A 102 -2.24 -9.44 -2.07
CA GLY A 102 -1.88 -10.83 -2.12
C GLY A 102 -2.06 -11.59 -0.81
N PHE A 103 -1.91 -12.89 -0.93
CA PHE A 103 -2.05 -13.87 0.12
C PHE A 103 -0.78 -14.73 0.20
N GLY A 104 -0.24 -14.91 1.40
CA GLY A 104 0.96 -15.73 1.61
C GLY A 104 0.65 -17.21 1.39
N LEU A 105 1.50 -17.87 0.59
CA LEU A 105 1.38 -19.29 0.29
C LEU A 105 2.27 -20.15 1.21
N PHE A 106 3.41 -19.61 1.61
CA PHE A 106 4.46 -20.36 2.29
C PHE A 106 4.86 -19.77 3.65
N GLY A 107 4.52 -18.51 3.89
CA GLY A 107 4.82 -17.80 5.13
C GLY A 107 3.64 -17.79 6.10
N ALA A 108 3.95 -17.89 7.41
CA ALA A 108 2.94 -17.68 8.44
C ALA A 108 2.46 -16.20 8.42
N PHE A 109 1.19 -15.98 8.72
CA PHE A 109 0.67 -14.66 9.02
C PHE A 109 0.46 -14.56 10.56
N PRO A 110 0.87 -13.46 11.19
CA PRO A 110 1.60 -12.32 10.65
C PRO A 110 3.09 -12.62 10.40
N GLY A 111 3.64 -12.08 9.30
CA GLY A 111 5.07 -12.12 9.00
C GLY A 111 5.88 -11.14 9.85
N GLU A 112 7.22 -11.10 9.63
CA GLU A 112 8.15 -10.30 10.43
C GLU A 112 7.75 -8.83 10.53
N GLY A 113 7.57 -8.15 9.40
CA GLY A 113 7.25 -6.72 9.39
C GLY A 113 5.92 -6.39 10.08
N ILE A 114 4.91 -7.28 9.97
CA ILE A 114 3.63 -7.10 10.68
C ILE A 114 3.80 -7.30 12.18
N ASN A 115 4.64 -8.26 12.61
CA ASN A 115 4.94 -8.45 14.04
C ASN A 115 5.63 -7.23 14.64
N LEU A 116 6.65 -6.67 13.94
CA LEU A 116 7.32 -5.45 14.36
C LEU A 116 6.38 -4.24 14.39
N LEU A 117 5.45 -4.17 13.44
CA LEU A 117 4.42 -3.14 13.41
C LEU A 117 3.44 -3.28 14.59
N THR A 118 3.12 -4.52 14.98
CA THR A 118 2.32 -4.81 16.17
C THR A 118 3.05 -4.36 17.43
N GLU A 119 4.33 -4.64 17.56
CA GLU A 119 5.13 -4.18 18.71
C GLU A 119 5.11 -2.64 18.82
N PHE A 120 5.21 -1.93 17.70
CA PHE A 120 5.06 -0.48 17.70
C PHE A 120 3.65 -0.04 18.12
N ALA A 121 2.61 -0.66 17.59
CA ALA A 121 1.22 -0.30 17.88
C ALA A 121 0.88 -0.48 19.39
N GLU A 122 1.41 -1.53 20.01
CA GLU A 122 1.23 -1.81 21.45
C GLU A 122 2.13 -0.92 22.31
N ASN A 123 3.36 -0.68 21.90
CA ASN A 123 4.37 0.13 22.59
C ASN A 123 5.01 1.14 21.62
N PRO A 124 4.39 2.33 21.44
CA PRO A 124 4.81 3.30 20.43
C PRO A 124 6.04 4.09 20.89
N THR A 125 7.20 3.46 20.77
CA THR A 125 8.50 4.08 21.03
C THR A 125 9.23 4.38 19.73
N ARG A 126 10.15 5.35 19.78
CA ARG A 126 11.05 5.67 18.65
C ARG A 126 11.86 4.46 18.20
N GLU A 127 12.29 3.65 19.16
CA GLU A 127 13.08 2.45 18.89
C GLU A 127 12.29 1.37 18.16
N ASN A 128 11.05 1.10 18.60
CA ASN A 128 10.17 0.16 17.91
C ASN A 128 9.83 0.64 16.50
N LEU A 129 9.59 1.94 16.31
CA LEU A 129 9.40 2.51 14.99
C LEU A 129 10.65 2.32 14.11
N ALA A 130 11.84 2.61 14.64
CA ALA A 130 13.09 2.45 13.91
C ALA A 130 13.33 0.99 13.50
N THR A 131 13.03 0.05 14.39
CA THR A 131 13.16 -1.39 14.12
C THR A 131 12.22 -1.82 13.01
N TRP A 132 10.96 -1.37 13.06
CA TRP A 132 10.00 -1.62 11.99
C TRP A 132 10.42 -0.97 10.67
N LEU A 133 10.83 0.30 10.65
CA LEU A 133 11.29 0.98 9.44
C LEU A 133 12.44 0.22 8.76
N ARG A 134 13.38 -0.34 9.54
CA ARG A 134 14.47 -1.17 9.00
C ARG A 134 14.00 -2.47 8.36
N SER A 135 12.84 -2.98 8.75
CA SER A 135 12.24 -4.14 8.08
C SER A 135 11.62 -3.83 6.72
N MET A 136 11.36 -2.54 6.45
CA MET A 136 10.73 -2.08 5.21
C MET A 136 11.69 -2.05 4.01
N VAL A 137 12.98 -1.99 4.24
CA VAL A 137 13.98 -1.76 3.19
C VAL A 137 15.10 -2.81 3.20
N PHE A 138 15.66 -3.05 2.05
CA PHE A 138 16.91 -3.78 1.88
C PHE A 138 18.11 -2.86 2.18
N ASP A 139 18.13 -1.66 1.57
CA ASP A 139 19.18 -0.67 1.82
C ASP A 139 18.94 0.07 3.14
N GLN A 140 19.66 -0.37 4.18
CA GLN A 140 19.54 0.18 5.53
C GLN A 140 20.00 1.64 5.64
N SER A 141 20.75 2.16 4.67
CA SER A 141 21.23 3.56 4.68
C SER A 141 20.08 4.57 4.50
N LEU A 142 18.95 4.12 3.94
CA LEU A 142 17.75 4.92 3.78
C LEU A 142 17.07 5.26 5.12
N ILE A 143 17.32 4.46 6.17
CA ILE A 143 16.69 4.66 7.49
C ILE A 143 17.58 5.55 8.35
N THR A 144 17.54 6.83 8.04
CA THR A 144 18.31 7.85 8.75
C THR A 144 17.66 8.26 10.08
N PRO A 145 18.42 8.79 11.05
CA PRO A 145 17.85 9.37 12.27
C PRO A 145 16.79 10.43 11.99
N ALA A 146 16.99 11.28 10.97
CA ALA A 146 16.07 12.33 10.59
C ALA A 146 14.72 11.74 10.10
N LEU A 147 14.76 10.71 9.24
CA LEU A 147 13.57 10.00 8.80
C LEU A 147 12.81 9.38 9.99
N ILE A 148 13.52 8.74 10.92
CA ILE A 148 12.91 8.14 12.11
C ILE A 148 12.22 9.21 12.95
N ASP A 149 12.87 10.36 13.19
CA ASP A 149 12.34 11.44 14.01
C ASP A 149 11.09 12.08 13.37
N GLU A 150 11.13 12.34 12.08
CA GLU A 150 10.00 12.86 11.32
C GLU A 150 8.81 11.90 11.37
N ARG A 151 9.05 10.62 11.07
CA ARG A 151 8.00 9.60 11.09
C ARG A 151 7.44 9.38 12.48
N PHE A 152 8.29 9.40 13.52
CA PHE A 152 7.86 9.21 14.90
C PHE A 152 6.95 10.34 15.37
N LYS A 153 7.28 11.59 15.03
CA LYS A 153 6.44 12.75 15.35
C LYS A 153 5.00 12.57 14.87
N HIS A 154 4.82 12.14 13.61
CA HIS A 154 3.49 11.90 13.06
C HIS A 154 2.85 10.60 13.54
N ALA A 155 3.65 9.57 13.80
CA ALA A 155 3.15 8.26 14.24
C ALA A 155 2.49 8.27 15.62
N ILE A 156 2.91 9.18 16.49
CA ILE A 156 2.35 9.32 17.87
C ILE A 156 1.21 10.33 17.94
N GLU A 157 0.86 11.02 16.89
CA GLU A 157 -0.33 11.87 16.84
C GLU A 157 -1.58 11.04 17.19
N PRO A 158 -2.49 11.54 18.03
CA PRO A 158 -3.59 10.73 18.57
C PRO A 158 -4.42 10.00 17.51
N VAL A 159 -4.78 10.67 16.41
CA VAL A 159 -5.58 10.11 15.32
C VAL A 159 -4.79 9.04 14.57
N THR A 160 -3.55 9.34 14.21
CA THR A 160 -2.67 8.42 13.48
C THR A 160 -2.36 7.16 14.30
N LEU A 161 -2.07 7.34 15.60
CA LEU A 161 -1.82 6.22 16.50
C LEU A 161 -3.07 5.36 16.71
N ALA A 162 -4.24 5.97 16.83
CA ALA A 162 -5.51 5.24 16.93
C ALA A 162 -5.78 4.43 15.66
N THR A 163 -5.56 5.00 14.47
CA THR A 163 -5.68 4.30 13.19
C THR A 163 -4.69 3.14 13.09
N THR A 164 -3.43 3.36 13.49
CA THR A 164 -2.40 2.31 13.54
C THR A 164 -2.82 1.17 14.47
N ARG A 165 -3.32 1.47 15.67
CA ARG A 165 -3.78 0.47 16.63
C ARG A 165 -5.00 -0.31 16.16
N LYS A 166 -5.93 0.35 15.46
CA LYS A 166 -7.11 -0.31 14.88
C LYS A 166 -6.72 -1.44 13.93
N LEU A 167 -5.67 -1.24 13.14
CA LEU A 167 -5.20 -2.22 12.16
C LEU A 167 -4.20 -3.22 12.73
N TYR A 168 -3.25 -2.75 13.54
CA TYR A 168 -2.02 -3.46 13.86
C TYR A 168 -1.80 -3.77 15.34
N SER A 169 -2.75 -3.45 16.22
CA SER A 169 -2.74 -4.05 17.56
C SER A 169 -2.89 -5.58 17.45
N ARG A 170 -2.51 -6.31 18.50
CA ARG A 170 -2.72 -7.78 18.55
C ARG A 170 -4.15 -8.17 18.23
N ALA A 171 -5.11 -7.41 18.72
CA ALA A 171 -6.54 -7.63 18.42
C ALA A 171 -6.86 -7.36 16.94
N GLY A 172 -6.34 -6.28 16.35
CA GLY A 172 -6.53 -5.93 14.94
C GLY A 172 -5.93 -6.98 14.00
N VAL A 173 -4.68 -7.39 14.26
CA VAL A 173 -3.99 -8.43 13.47
C VAL A 173 -4.70 -9.78 13.61
N LYS A 174 -5.18 -10.13 14.81
CA LYS A 174 -5.98 -11.35 15.02
C LYS A 174 -7.27 -11.32 14.21
N ALA A 175 -8.00 -10.22 14.24
CA ALA A 175 -9.23 -10.06 13.45
C ALA A 175 -8.96 -10.14 11.94
N LEU A 176 -7.83 -9.58 11.48
CA LEU A 176 -7.41 -9.70 10.08
C LEU A 176 -7.05 -11.14 9.71
N ALA A 177 -6.32 -11.86 10.57
CA ALA A 177 -6.00 -13.27 10.37
C ALA A 177 -7.28 -14.13 10.28
N GLU A 178 -8.20 -13.95 11.21
CA GLU A 178 -9.49 -14.67 11.21
C GLU A 178 -10.31 -14.38 9.94
N ALA A 179 -10.27 -13.15 9.44
CA ALA A 179 -10.94 -12.78 8.18
C ALA A 179 -10.30 -13.43 6.95
N VAL A 180 -8.98 -13.62 6.96
CA VAL A 180 -8.21 -14.23 5.85
C VAL A 180 -8.23 -15.76 5.92
N GLU A 181 -8.08 -16.35 7.11
CA GLU A 181 -7.98 -17.80 7.34
C GLU A 181 -9.34 -18.46 7.58
N GLY A 182 -10.39 -17.68 7.85
CA GLY A 182 -11.73 -18.16 8.10
C GLY A 182 -12.37 -18.83 6.88
N PRO A 183 -13.56 -19.43 7.02
CA PRO A 183 -14.25 -20.17 5.95
C PRO A 183 -14.45 -19.39 4.65
N ASN A 184 -14.44 -18.06 4.74
CA ASN A 184 -14.56 -17.15 3.60
C ASN A 184 -13.22 -16.51 3.19
N GLY A 185 -12.11 -16.90 3.80
CA GLY A 185 -10.81 -16.26 3.62
C GLY A 185 -10.31 -16.29 2.16
N VAL A 186 -10.43 -17.43 1.51
CA VAL A 186 -10.10 -17.57 0.07
C VAL A 186 -11.01 -16.68 -0.79
N ASN A 187 -12.27 -16.52 -0.41
CA ASN A 187 -13.23 -15.67 -1.11
C ASN A 187 -12.91 -14.18 -0.93
N SER A 188 -12.14 -13.79 0.08
CA SER A 188 -11.76 -12.38 0.30
C SER A 188 -10.92 -11.82 -0.84
N PHE A 189 -10.24 -12.67 -1.62
CA PHE A 189 -9.47 -12.29 -2.80
C PHE A 189 -10.20 -12.55 -4.12
N ALA A 190 -11.40 -13.13 -4.10
CA ALA A 190 -12.17 -13.41 -5.32
C ALA A 190 -12.51 -12.14 -6.13
N HIS A 191 -12.56 -10.97 -5.47
CA HIS A 191 -12.77 -9.68 -6.14
C HIS A 191 -11.65 -9.35 -7.14
N LEU A 192 -10.42 -9.85 -6.95
CA LEU A 192 -9.31 -9.63 -7.87
C LEU A 192 -9.59 -10.14 -9.28
N ALA A 193 -10.38 -11.22 -9.41
CA ALA A 193 -10.80 -11.74 -10.72
C ALA A 193 -11.74 -10.80 -11.49
N ARG A 194 -12.31 -9.78 -10.83
CA ARG A 194 -13.16 -8.75 -11.45
C ARG A 194 -12.37 -7.59 -12.02
N ILE A 195 -11.08 -7.46 -11.67
CA ILE A 195 -10.23 -6.38 -12.17
C ILE A 195 -10.05 -6.55 -13.68
N LYS A 196 -10.54 -5.57 -14.44
CA LYS A 196 -10.43 -5.51 -15.90
C LYS A 196 -9.26 -4.64 -16.36
N ALA A 197 -8.86 -3.68 -15.54
CA ALA A 197 -7.76 -2.78 -15.85
C ALA A 197 -6.45 -3.57 -16.04
N PRO A 198 -5.64 -3.26 -17.07
CA PRO A 198 -4.28 -3.75 -17.13
C PRO A 198 -3.57 -3.44 -15.82
N THR A 199 -2.90 -4.42 -15.24
CA THR A 199 -2.35 -4.33 -13.88
C THR A 199 -0.86 -4.66 -13.87
N LEU A 200 -0.05 -3.79 -13.29
CA LEU A 200 1.36 -4.05 -13.01
C LEU A 200 1.53 -4.32 -11.51
N ILE A 201 2.03 -5.51 -11.19
CA ILE A 201 2.34 -5.93 -9.83
C ILE A 201 3.84 -5.73 -9.61
N CYS A 202 4.23 -4.79 -8.76
CA CYS A 202 5.61 -4.50 -8.38
C CYS A 202 5.91 -5.10 -7.01
N TRP A 203 7.06 -5.78 -6.89
CA TRP A 203 7.45 -6.41 -5.62
C TRP A 203 8.95 -6.37 -5.39
N GLY A 204 9.38 -6.06 -4.17
CA GLY A 204 10.76 -6.25 -3.75
C GLY A 204 11.01 -7.73 -3.42
N ARG A 205 12.12 -8.29 -3.92
CA ARG A 205 12.46 -9.70 -3.67
C ARG A 205 12.70 -9.99 -2.20
N GLU A 206 13.25 -9.01 -1.47
CA GLU A 206 13.61 -9.10 -0.06
C GLU A 206 12.57 -8.43 0.86
N ASP A 207 11.33 -8.28 0.40
CA ASP A 207 10.24 -7.72 1.19
C ASP A 207 9.94 -8.60 2.43
N ARG A 208 10.18 -8.04 3.61
CA ARG A 208 9.99 -8.71 4.92
C ARG A 208 8.65 -8.37 5.57
N VAL A 209 7.91 -7.44 4.97
CA VAL A 209 6.56 -7.05 5.42
C VAL A 209 5.50 -7.86 4.70
N SER A 210 5.64 -7.94 3.38
CA SER A 210 4.76 -8.67 2.48
C SER A 210 5.63 -9.52 1.55
N THR A 211 5.82 -10.79 1.90
CA THR A 211 6.74 -11.68 1.17
C THR A 211 6.33 -11.89 -0.29
N LEU A 212 7.30 -12.08 -1.17
CA LEU A 212 7.11 -12.15 -2.64
C LEU A 212 6.09 -13.20 -3.07
N ASP A 213 5.96 -14.31 -2.35
CA ASP A 213 4.99 -15.37 -2.65
C ASP A 213 3.53 -14.87 -2.68
N ARG A 214 3.25 -13.77 -1.99
CA ARG A 214 1.93 -13.10 -2.01
C ARG A 214 1.55 -12.55 -3.37
N ALA A 215 2.51 -12.24 -4.24
CA ALA A 215 2.26 -11.75 -5.59
C ALA A 215 1.68 -12.82 -6.53
N LEU A 216 1.88 -14.11 -6.24
CA LEU A 216 1.55 -15.20 -7.14
C LEU A 216 0.04 -15.39 -7.32
N ILE A 217 -0.74 -15.24 -6.27
CA ILE A 217 -2.21 -15.35 -6.34
C ILE A 217 -2.83 -14.19 -7.15
N PRO A 218 -2.53 -12.91 -6.85
CA PRO A 218 -3.02 -11.79 -7.67
C PRO A 218 -2.64 -11.91 -9.14
N MET A 219 -1.39 -12.26 -9.44
CA MET A 219 -0.93 -12.48 -10.80
C MET A 219 -1.76 -13.56 -11.53
N ARG A 220 -2.20 -14.59 -10.82
CA ARG A 220 -3.04 -15.65 -11.37
C ARG A 220 -4.49 -15.22 -11.56
N LEU A 221 -5.03 -14.43 -10.64
CA LEU A 221 -6.45 -14.03 -10.63
C LEU A 221 -6.73 -12.84 -11.55
N ILE A 222 -5.82 -11.88 -11.63
CA ILE A 222 -5.97 -10.69 -12.48
C ILE A 222 -5.49 -11.06 -13.89
N ARG A 223 -6.43 -11.29 -14.81
CA ARG A 223 -6.14 -11.81 -16.14
C ARG A 223 -5.13 -11.00 -16.95
N ASN A 224 -5.19 -9.68 -16.82
CA ASN A 224 -4.34 -8.75 -17.56
C ASN A 224 -3.31 -8.14 -16.62
N SER A 225 -2.49 -9.00 -16.01
CA SER A 225 -1.45 -8.56 -15.08
C SER A 225 -0.05 -8.98 -15.51
N GLU A 226 0.91 -8.13 -15.19
CA GLU A 226 2.35 -8.34 -15.31
C GLU A 226 2.97 -8.28 -13.90
N LEU A 227 3.92 -9.15 -13.60
CA LEU A 227 4.68 -9.12 -12.34
C LEU A 227 6.12 -8.66 -12.62
N HIS A 228 6.56 -7.63 -11.92
CA HIS A 228 7.95 -7.21 -11.91
C HIS A 228 8.54 -7.32 -10.49
N VAL A 229 9.67 -8.00 -10.39
CA VAL A 229 10.37 -8.24 -9.12
C VAL A 229 11.70 -7.50 -9.12
N PHE A 230 11.87 -6.59 -8.16
CA PHE A 230 13.09 -5.81 -7.97
C PHE A 230 14.06 -6.58 -7.06
N PRO A 231 15.27 -6.93 -7.52
CA PRO A 231 16.27 -7.58 -6.69
C PRO A 231 16.91 -6.56 -5.71
N ASN A 232 17.39 -7.03 -4.56
CA ASN A 232 17.99 -6.17 -3.52
C ASN A 232 17.05 -5.03 -3.11
N CYS A 233 15.78 -5.36 -2.88
CA CYS A 233 14.71 -4.41 -2.65
C CYS A 233 13.72 -4.96 -1.61
N GLY A 234 13.37 -4.15 -0.63
CA GLY A 234 12.35 -4.44 0.36
C GLY A 234 10.95 -4.01 -0.11
N HIS A 235 10.18 -3.48 0.84
CA HIS A 235 8.76 -3.13 0.64
C HIS A 235 8.54 -1.83 -0.15
N TRP A 236 9.54 -0.96 -0.25
CA TRP A 236 9.44 0.35 -0.88
C TRP A 236 10.15 0.41 -2.23
N THR A 237 9.68 -0.34 -3.22
CA THR A 237 10.31 -0.40 -4.56
C THR A 237 10.40 0.99 -5.21
N MET A 238 9.42 1.86 -4.98
CA MET A 238 9.36 3.22 -5.51
C MET A 238 10.40 4.16 -4.87
N ILE A 239 11.03 3.74 -3.79
CA ILE A 239 12.10 4.48 -3.09
C ILE A 239 13.45 3.83 -3.36
N GLU A 240 13.57 2.52 -3.12
CA GLU A 240 14.84 1.78 -3.24
C GLU A 240 15.31 1.63 -4.69
N HIS A 241 14.38 1.44 -5.63
CA HIS A 241 14.65 1.34 -7.06
C HIS A 241 13.96 2.47 -7.85
N LYS A 242 13.99 3.70 -7.31
CA LYS A 242 13.25 4.86 -7.80
C LYS A 242 13.30 5.00 -9.32
N THR A 243 14.48 5.12 -9.91
CA THR A 243 14.66 5.38 -11.36
C THR A 243 14.10 4.25 -12.22
N GLU A 244 14.35 3.00 -11.85
CA GLU A 244 13.86 1.83 -12.57
C GLU A 244 12.35 1.70 -12.44
N PHE A 245 11.82 1.90 -11.23
CA PHE A 245 10.39 1.89 -10.94
C PHE A 245 9.64 2.95 -11.75
N GLU A 246 10.12 4.19 -11.74
CA GLU A 246 9.50 5.30 -12.49
C GLU A 246 9.48 5.02 -13.99
N ARG A 247 10.59 4.57 -14.55
CA ARG A 247 10.68 4.21 -15.98
C ARG A 247 9.69 3.09 -16.33
N LEU A 248 9.69 2.01 -15.57
CA LEU A 248 8.81 0.85 -15.77
C LEU A 248 7.33 1.25 -15.71
N VAL A 249 6.97 2.01 -14.67
CA VAL A 249 5.59 2.44 -14.44
C VAL A 249 5.13 3.43 -15.52
N LEU A 250 5.95 4.40 -15.91
CA LEU A 250 5.61 5.32 -17.01
C LEU A 250 5.40 4.57 -18.31
N GLU A 251 6.30 3.65 -18.66
CA GLU A 251 6.13 2.81 -19.85
C GLU A 251 4.82 2.04 -19.79
N PHE A 252 4.50 1.40 -18.66
CA PHE A 252 3.26 0.67 -18.45
C PHE A 252 2.03 1.56 -18.55
N LEU A 253 2.03 2.74 -17.95
CA LEU A 253 0.87 3.64 -17.94
C LEU A 253 0.58 4.30 -19.29
N THR A 254 1.55 4.37 -20.19
CA THR A 254 1.45 5.02 -21.51
C THR A 254 1.24 4.06 -22.68
N ARG A 255 1.25 2.74 -22.48
CA ARG A 255 0.91 1.72 -23.50
C ARG A 255 -0.56 1.86 -24.01
#